data_69d31d597f062e26ce865cb697c4899d
#
_entry.id   69d31d597f062e26ce865cb697c4899d
#
_cell.length_a   1.000
_cell.length_b   1.000
_cell.length_c   1.000
_cell.angle_alpha   90.00
_cell.angle_beta   90.00
_cell.angle_gamma   90.00
#
_symmetry.space_group_name_H-M   'P 1'
#
loop_
_entity.id
_entity.type
_entity.pdbx_description
1 polymer ?
#
loop_
_entity_poly.entity_id
_entity_poly.type
_entity_poly.pdbx_seq_one_letter_code
_entity_poly.pdbx_strand_id
1 'polypeptide(L)'
;MNDLEKEEDPDGVWSKWSNKELSKDYQILFNKFDSLIMIKVPNMDFVYESRWIQEQTLSKTITDPEMKKKIMTKDEVYRFVMHYERLTHYVLEELPGLSDIVLARDESFKFSFLRLPNDKLIS
;
A
#
# COMPACT_ATOMS: atom_id res chain seq x y z
N MET A 1 16.06 1.24 0.13
CA MET A 1 15.97 2.23 1.21
C MET A 1 15.73 3.58 0.56
N ASN A 2 14.55 4.18 0.80
CA ASN A 2 14.23 5.51 0.28
C ASN A 2 14.80 6.62 1.17
N ASP A 3 14.58 7.88 0.81
CA ASP A 3 15.21 9.00 1.55
C ASP A 3 14.63 9.16 2.96
N LEU A 4 13.35 8.89 3.16
CA LEU A 4 12.73 8.87 4.48
C LEU A 4 13.39 7.83 5.40
N GLU A 5 13.58 6.60 4.91
CA GLU A 5 14.23 5.53 5.69
C GLU A 5 15.67 5.86 6.04
N LYS A 6 16.41 6.53 5.14
CA LYS A 6 17.78 6.99 5.42
C LYS A 6 17.84 8.05 6.51
N GLU A 7 16.82 8.92 6.57
CA GLU A 7 16.74 9.98 7.58
C GLU A 7 16.28 9.47 8.94
N GLU A 8 15.22 8.63 8.96
CA GLU A 8 14.53 8.27 10.21
C GLU A 8 14.96 6.90 10.79
N ASP A 9 15.49 6.00 9.95
CA ASP A 9 15.93 4.66 10.38
C ASP A 9 17.25 4.24 9.67
N PRO A 10 18.30 5.05 9.72
CA PRO A 10 19.54 4.83 8.96
C PRO A 10 20.20 3.48 9.28
N ASP A 11 20.11 3.01 10.51
CA ASP A 11 20.65 1.72 10.95
C ASP A 11 19.66 0.56 10.82
N GLY A 12 18.45 0.83 10.37
CA GLY A 12 17.37 -0.15 10.18
C GLY A 12 16.87 -0.77 11.49
N VAL A 13 16.93 -0.03 12.60
CA VAL A 13 16.52 -0.53 13.92
C VAL A 13 15.03 -0.81 13.98
N TRP A 14 14.22 0.15 13.55
CA TRP A 14 12.76 0.02 13.52
C TRP A 14 12.31 -0.99 12.49
N SER A 15 12.92 -1.00 11.31
CA SER A 15 12.64 -1.95 10.24
C SER A 15 12.92 -3.40 10.68
N LYS A 16 14.05 -3.63 11.33
CA LYS A 16 14.42 -4.95 11.88
C LYS A 16 13.47 -5.40 12.99
N TRP A 17 13.09 -4.46 13.88
CA TRP A 17 12.13 -4.75 14.94
C TRP A 17 10.77 -5.13 14.37
N SER A 18 10.22 -4.35 13.45
CA SER A 18 8.94 -4.63 12.79
C SER A 18 8.94 -6.00 12.10
N ASN A 19 9.99 -6.32 11.32
CA ASN A 19 10.13 -7.60 10.65
C ASN A 19 10.20 -8.77 11.65
N LYS A 20 10.90 -8.58 12.76
CA LYS A 20 10.99 -9.59 13.83
C LYS A 20 9.61 -9.85 14.46
N GLU A 21 8.83 -8.82 14.72
CA GLU A 21 7.48 -9.00 15.30
C GLU A 21 6.54 -9.65 14.28
N LEU A 22 6.58 -9.24 13.00
CA LEU A 22 5.79 -9.85 11.93
C LEU A 22 6.12 -11.35 11.72
N SER A 23 7.34 -11.77 11.99
CA SER A 23 7.76 -13.19 11.88
C SER A 23 7.31 -14.09 13.02
N LYS A 24 6.69 -13.54 14.05
CA LYS A 24 6.22 -14.29 15.24
C LYS A 24 4.70 -14.46 15.23
N ASP A 25 4.03 -13.78 16.15
CA ASP A 25 2.61 -13.94 16.43
C ASP A 25 1.70 -13.58 15.24
N TYR A 26 2.14 -12.66 14.38
CA TYR A 26 1.42 -12.33 13.17
C TYR A 26 1.33 -13.48 12.17
N GLN A 27 2.33 -14.37 12.12
CA GLN A 27 2.26 -15.57 11.27
C GLN A 27 1.15 -16.52 11.75
N ILE A 28 0.98 -16.65 13.07
CA ILE A 28 -0.10 -17.44 13.66
C ILE A 28 -1.47 -16.86 13.29
N LEU A 29 -1.60 -15.54 13.28
CA LEU A 29 -2.81 -14.85 12.86
C LEU A 29 -3.09 -15.05 11.36
N PHE A 30 -2.10 -14.85 10.51
CA PHE A 30 -2.25 -15.00 9.06
C PHE A 30 -2.64 -16.42 8.65
N ASN A 31 -2.13 -17.43 9.35
CA ASN A 31 -2.48 -18.84 9.12
C ASN A 31 -3.94 -19.19 9.49
N LYS A 32 -4.69 -18.27 10.12
CA LYS A 32 -6.12 -18.46 10.41
C LYS A 32 -7.04 -17.92 9.30
N PHE A 33 -6.49 -17.26 8.30
CA PHE A 33 -7.30 -16.79 7.19
C PHE A 33 -7.54 -17.91 6.19
N ASP A 34 -8.80 -18.07 5.79
CA ASP A 34 -9.24 -19.10 4.83
C ASP A 34 -8.98 -18.67 3.38
N SER A 35 -8.94 -17.36 3.12
CA SER A 35 -8.74 -16.80 1.79
C SER A 35 -8.02 -15.48 1.83
N LEU A 36 -7.14 -15.25 0.87
CA LEU A 36 -6.41 -14.01 0.67
C LEU A 36 -6.82 -13.37 -0.66
N ILE A 37 -7.39 -12.19 -0.59
CA ILE A 37 -7.76 -11.39 -1.75
C ILE A 37 -6.81 -10.19 -1.86
N MET A 38 -6.13 -10.08 -2.99
CA MET A 38 -5.25 -8.95 -3.26
C MET A 38 -5.90 -7.98 -4.25
N ILE A 39 -5.84 -6.68 -3.93
CA ILE A 39 -6.08 -5.61 -4.91
C ILE A 39 -4.71 -5.16 -5.42
N LYS A 40 -4.40 -5.52 -6.66
CA LYS A 40 -3.13 -5.16 -7.30
C LYS A 40 -3.26 -3.85 -8.04
N VAL A 41 -2.48 -2.86 -7.67
CA VAL A 41 -2.32 -1.59 -8.38
C VAL A 41 -1.20 -1.68 -9.42
N PRO A 42 -1.18 -0.83 -10.47
CA PRO A 42 -0.20 -0.93 -11.56
C PRO A 42 1.25 -0.79 -11.10
N ASN A 43 1.52 0.22 -10.29
CA ASN A 43 2.87 0.59 -9.86
C ASN A 43 2.82 1.55 -8.67
N MET A 44 3.99 1.98 -8.21
CA MET A 44 4.14 2.90 -7.09
C MET A 44 3.64 4.32 -7.42
N ASP A 45 3.82 4.79 -8.66
CA ASP A 45 3.33 6.10 -9.10
C ASP A 45 1.81 6.20 -8.97
N PHE A 46 1.10 5.11 -9.29
CA PHE A 46 -0.35 5.02 -9.06
C PHE A 46 -0.73 5.19 -7.59
N VAL A 47 0.07 4.67 -6.65
CA VAL A 47 -0.17 4.83 -5.21
C VAL A 47 -0.04 6.29 -4.81
N TYR A 48 1.02 6.99 -5.27
CA TYR A 48 1.22 8.41 -5.03
C TYR A 48 0.07 9.25 -5.58
N GLU A 49 -0.27 9.06 -6.84
CA GLU A 49 -1.35 9.81 -7.50
C GLU A 49 -2.71 9.54 -6.85
N SER A 50 -3.03 8.30 -6.53
CA SER A 50 -4.28 7.94 -5.85
C SER A 50 -4.40 8.62 -4.49
N ARG A 51 -3.31 8.66 -3.73
CA ARG A 51 -3.29 9.32 -2.41
C ARG A 51 -3.43 10.83 -2.55
N TRP A 52 -2.77 11.42 -3.54
CA TRP A 52 -2.93 12.84 -3.84
C TRP A 52 -4.36 13.21 -4.27
N ILE A 53 -5.00 12.42 -5.13
CA ILE A 53 -6.40 12.62 -5.52
C ILE A 53 -7.33 12.55 -4.31
N GLN A 54 -7.07 11.68 -3.33
CA GLN A 54 -7.84 11.62 -2.08
C GLN A 54 -7.72 12.93 -1.29
N GLU A 55 -6.54 13.49 -1.14
CA GLU A 55 -6.33 14.77 -0.44
C GLU A 55 -7.05 15.93 -1.16
N GLN A 56 -6.94 15.98 -2.48
CA GLN A 56 -7.65 16.99 -3.29
C GLN A 56 -9.18 16.87 -3.15
N THR A 57 -9.69 15.64 -3.12
CA THR A 57 -11.13 15.40 -2.96
C THR A 57 -11.57 15.81 -1.56
N LEU A 58 -10.80 15.44 -0.54
CA LEU A 58 -11.05 15.81 0.85
C LEU A 58 -11.07 17.35 1.01
N SER A 59 -10.13 18.05 0.38
CA SER A 59 -10.05 19.52 0.44
C SER A 59 -11.29 20.22 -0.10
N LYS A 60 -11.98 19.61 -1.06
CA LYS A 60 -13.23 20.17 -1.65
C LYS A 60 -14.44 19.96 -0.77
N THR A 61 -14.43 18.94 0.08
CA THR A 61 -15.58 18.57 0.94
C THR A 61 -15.50 19.19 2.32
N ILE A 62 -14.30 19.51 2.82
CA ILE A 62 -14.11 20.12 4.14
C ILE A 62 -14.41 21.62 4.07
N THR A 63 -15.36 22.05 4.92
CA THR A 63 -15.72 23.46 5.09
C THR A 63 -15.08 24.10 6.31
N ASP A 64 -14.74 23.30 7.32
CA ASP A 64 -14.11 23.76 8.57
C ASP A 64 -12.66 24.25 8.31
N PRO A 65 -12.33 25.52 8.64
CA PRO A 65 -10.99 26.07 8.43
C PRO A 65 -9.89 25.34 9.20
N GLU A 66 -10.15 24.83 10.39
CA GLU A 66 -9.14 24.11 11.20
C GLU A 66 -8.85 22.73 10.60
N MET A 67 -9.86 22.07 10.07
CA MET A 67 -9.67 20.81 9.35
C MET A 67 -8.97 20.99 8.00
N LYS A 68 -9.19 22.10 7.31
CA LYS A 68 -8.47 22.44 6.07
C LYS A 68 -6.97 22.56 6.26
N LYS A 69 -6.52 23.07 7.40
CA LYS A 69 -5.08 23.17 7.73
C LYS A 69 -4.39 21.82 7.87
N LYS A 70 -5.15 20.74 8.07
CA LYS A 70 -4.63 19.37 8.22
C LYS A 70 -4.54 18.60 6.91
N ILE A 71 -4.98 19.21 5.81
CA ILE A 71 -4.89 18.60 4.48
C ILE A 71 -3.44 18.67 4.03
N MET A 72 -2.92 17.53 3.64
CA MET A 72 -1.53 17.41 3.20
C MET A 72 -1.29 18.10 1.86
N THR A 73 -0.18 18.77 1.74
CA THR A 73 0.38 19.22 0.47
C THR A 73 0.85 18.02 -0.36
N LYS A 74 1.16 18.23 -1.63
CA LYS A 74 1.67 17.15 -2.50
C LYS A 74 2.96 16.54 -1.96
N ASP A 75 3.88 17.37 -1.46
CA ASP A 75 5.15 16.92 -0.90
C ASP A 75 4.96 16.14 0.40
N GLU A 76 4.04 16.56 1.25
CA GLU A 76 3.67 15.81 2.46
C GLU A 76 3.03 14.47 2.13
N VAL A 77 2.19 14.39 1.08
CA VAL A 77 1.64 13.11 0.59
C VAL A 77 2.76 12.20 0.10
N TYR A 78 3.72 12.72 -0.65
CA TYR A 78 4.88 11.97 -1.11
C TYR A 78 5.65 11.38 0.08
N ARG A 79 5.99 12.22 1.06
CA ARG A 79 6.69 11.79 2.27
C ARG A 79 5.88 10.74 3.05
N PHE A 80 4.58 10.93 3.18
CA PHE A 80 3.69 9.97 3.83
C PHE A 80 3.71 8.60 3.15
N VAL A 81 3.62 8.56 1.82
CA VAL A 81 3.63 7.31 1.06
C VAL A 81 4.96 6.57 1.14
N MET A 82 6.08 7.29 1.29
CA MET A 82 7.41 6.69 1.46
C MET A 82 7.51 5.73 2.66
N HIS A 83 6.69 5.91 3.70
CA HIS A 83 6.62 4.96 4.82
C HIS A 83 6.19 3.55 4.40
N TYR A 84 5.43 3.45 3.32
CA TYR A 84 4.85 2.20 2.81
C TYR A 84 5.54 1.68 1.54
N GLU A 85 6.43 2.46 0.95
CA GLU A 85 7.00 2.20 -0.38
C GLU A 85 7.66 0.83 -0.47
N ARG A 86 8.56 0.51 0.46
CA ARG A 86 9.25 -0.79 0.48
C ARG A 86 8.29 -1.95 0.63
N LEU A 87 7.30 -1.82 1.52
CA LEU A 87 6.27 -2.84 1.71
C LEU A 87 5.41 -2.99 0.46
N THR A 88 5.06 -1.88 -0.19
CA THR A 88 4.26 -1.89 -1.41
C THR A 88 4.99 -2.59 -2.55
N HIS A 89 6.28 -2.31 -2.76
CA HIS A 89 7.09 -3.04 -3.75
C HIS A 89 7.09 -4.54 -3.48
N TYR A 90 7.37 -4.95 -2.25
CA TYR A 90 7.35 -6.35 -1.86
C TYR A 90 5.97 -7.00 -2.10
N VAL A 91 4.89 -6.33 -1.71
CA VAL A 91 3.51 -6.81 -1.88
C VAL A 91 3.15 -6.95 -3.36
N LEU A 92 3.53 -6.00 -4.21
CA LEU A 92 3.26 -6.05 -5.65
C LEU A 92 4.00 -7.19 -6.35
N GLU A 93 5.18 -7.56 -5.87
CA GLU A 93 6.02 -8.62 -6.43
C GLU A 93 5.59 -10.01 -5.93
N GLU A 94 5.45 -10.19 -4.62
CA GLU A 94 5.29 -11.51 -3.99
C GLU A 94 3.82 -11.92 -3.78
N LEU A 95 2.97 -10.97 -3.39
CA LEU A 95 1.61 -11.30 -2.95
C LEU A 95 0.70 -11.86 -4.05
N PRO A 96 0.84 -11.48 -5.35
CA PRO A 96 0.02 -12.09 -6.40
C PRO A 96 0.19 -13.60 -6.50
N GLY A 97 1.38 -14.12 -6.22
CA GLY A 97 1.66 -15.56 -6.22
C GLY A 97 1.05 -16.32 -5.04
N LEU A 98 0.82 -15.63 -3.94
CA LEU A 98 0.30 -16.17 -2.68
C LEU A 98 -1.20 -15.99 -2.50
N SER A 99 -1.82 -15.10 -3.29
CA SER A 99 -3.24 -14.76 -3.16
C SER A 99 -4.14 -15.77 -3.86
N ASP A 100 -5.29 -16.06 -3.26
CA ASP A 100 -6.35 -16.88 -3.88
C ASP A 100 -7.06 -16.11 -5.00
N ILE A 101 -7.31 -14.82 -4.78
CA ILE A 101 -7.94 -13.92 -5.74
C ILE A 101 -7.06 -12.70 -5.93
N VAL A 102 -6.80 -12.32 -7.17
CA VAL A 102 -6.11 -11.07 -7.51
C VAL A 102 -7.02 -10.22 -8.39
N LEU A 103 -7.38 -9.05 -7.89
CA LEU A 103 -8.13 -8.02 -8.60
C LEU A 103 -7.14 -6.94 -9.05
N ALA A 104 -6.97 -6.75 -10.36
CA ALA A 104 -6.21 -5.62 -10.85
C ALA A 104 -7.05 -4.36 -10.84
N ARG A 105 -6.46 -3.27 -10.39
CA ARG A 105 -7.02 -1.93 -10.52
C ARG A 105 -6.22 -1.15 -11.54
N ASP A 106 -6.88 -0.67 -12.60
CA ASP A 106 -6.22 0.09 -13.64
C ASP A 106 -6.11 1.59 -13.31
N GLU A 107 -5.45 2.36 -14.16
CA GLU A 107 -5.27 3.81 -13.99
C GLU A 107 -6.59 4.58 -14.03
N SER A 108 -7.65 4.01 -14.61
CA SER A 108 -9.02 4.57 -14.60
C SER A 108 -9.83 4.17 -13.38
N PHE A 109 -9.20 3.54 -12.40
CA PHE A 109 -9.79 3.02 -11.15
C PHE A 109 -10.82 1.90 -11.36
N LYS A 110 -10.81 1.24 -12.53
CA LYS A 110 -11.64 0.07 -12.78
C LYS A 110 -10.95 -1.21 -12.31
N PHE A 111 -11.76 -2.19 -11.97
CA PHE A 111 -11.29 -3.50 -11.53
C PHE A 111 -11.46 -4.53 -12.63
N SER A 112 -10.49 -5.44 -12.71
CA SER A 112 -10.56 -6.67 -13.51
C SER A 112 -9.99 -7.83 -12.71
N PHE A 113 -10.44 -9.05 -13.02
CA PHE A 113 -9.87 -10.25 -12.43
C PHE A 113 -8.57 -10.61 -13.14
N LEU A 114 -7.51 -10.86 -12.37
CA LEU A 114 -6.26 -11.43 -12.87
C LEU A 114 -6.09 -12.90 -12.46
N ARG A 115 -6.68 -13.30 -11.33
CA ARG A 115 -6.61 -14.66 -10.82
C ARG A 115 -7.87 -15.00 -10.03
N LEU A 116 -8.40 -16.20 -10.26
CA LEU A 116 -9.47 -16.79 -9.46
C LEU A 116 -8.92 -18.00 -8.69
N PRO A 117 -9.61 -18.47 -7.63
CA PRO A 117 -9.24 -19.69 -6.94
C PRO A 117 -9.14 -20.85 -7.95
N ASN A 118 -8.02 -21.56 -7.92
CA ASN A 118 -7.71 -22.69 -8.80
C ASN A 118 -7.50 -22.37 -10.30
N ASP A 119 -7.48 -21.12 -10.70
CA ASP A 119 -7.18 -20.69 -12.06
C ASP A 119 -5.75 -20.20 -12.22
N LYS A 120 -5.20 -20.37 -13.43
CA LYS A 120 -3.97 -19.71 -13.83
C LYS A 120 -4.24 -18.21 -13.97
N LEU A 121 -3.20 -17.39 -13.79
CA LEU A 121 -3.26 -15.94 -14.04
C LEU A 121 -3.96 -15.68 -15.38
N ILE A 122 -5.03 -14.88 -15.34
CA ILE A 122 -5.68 -14.37 -16.53
C ILE A 122 -4.89 -13.15 -16.96
N SER A 123 -4.29 -13.22 -18.13
CA SER A 123 -3.51 -12.13 -18.74
C SER A 123 -4.44 -11.02 -19.27
#